data_3ca261ca65e1bcf81788bc21bb6d34c6
#
_entry.id   3ca261ca65e1bcf81788bc21bb6d34c6
#
_cell.length_a   1.000
_cell.length_b   1.000
_cell.length_c   1.000
_cell.angle_alpha   90.00
_cell.angle_beta   90.00
_cell.angle_gamma   90.00
#
_symmetry.space_group_name_H-M   'P 1'
#
loop_
_entity.id
_entity.type
_entity.pdbx_description
1 polymer ?
#
loop_
_entity_poly.entity_id
_entity_poly.type
_entity_poly.pdbx_seq_one_letter_code
_entity_poly.pdbx_strand_id
1 'polypeptide(L)'
;MPALLDSNSPVNHPDQLNIFCASGLQSIAIAADKIATGNADLIIAGGVESMSAIPAAGNIPRPNPKLFKDDLSSVALGMGLTAENLVSKYKISREDQDKFALVRRCQKGL
;
A
#
# COMPACT_ATOMS: atom_id res chain seq x y z
N MET A 1 -3.09 -1.94 8.04
CA MET A 1 -2.71 -0.59 8.50
C MET A 1 -1.25 -0.61 8.94
N PRO A 2 -0.34 0.13 8.31
CA PRO A 2 1.02 0.26 8.79
C PRO A 2 1.04 1.05 10.11
N ALA A 3 1.96 0.68 10.99
CA ALA A 3 2.15 1.32 12.28
C ALA A 3 3.59 1.80 12.40
N LEU A 4 3.78 2.97 12.99
CA LEU A 4 5.09 3.48 13.39
C LEU A 4 5.23 3.32 14.90
N LEU A 5 6.32 2.74 15.34
CA LEU A 5 6.69 2.65 16.75
C LEU A 5 7.90 3.53 17.00
N ASP A 6 7.77 4.51 17.87
CA ASP A 6 8.86 5.36 18.33
C ASP A 6 9.45 4.78 19.61
N SER A 7 10.74 4.46 19.60
CA SER A 7 11.44 3.87 20.75
C SER A 7 11.65 4.87 21.91
N ASN A 8 11.56 6.17 21.65
CA ASN A 8 11.73 7.22 22.64
C ASN A 8 10.45 7.63 23.34
N SER A 9 9.30 7.11 22.92
CA SER A 9 8.03 7.39 23.58
C SER A 9 7.89 6.57 24.86
N PRO A 10 7.64 7.20 26.02
CA PRO A 10 7.40 6.48 27.28
C PRO A 10 6.10 5.65 27.24
N VAL A 11 5.27 5.88 26.28
CA VAL A 11 4.07 5.11 25.98
C VAL A 11 4.19 4.68 24.51
N ASN A 12 4.39 3.40 24.26
CA ASN A 12 4.42 2.79 22.92
C ASN A 12 3.06 2.96 22.22
N HIS A 13 2.75 4.16 21.77
CA HIS A 13 1.60 4.40 20.91
C HIS A 13 2.07 4.35 19.46
N PRO A 14 1.67 3.36 18.68
CA PRO A 14 1.97 3.35 17.27
C PRO A 14 1.18 4.45 16.57
N ASP A 15 1.88 5.33 15.87
CA ASP A 15 1.23 6.19 14.88
C ASP A 15 0.69 5.29 13.77
N GLN A 16 -0.57 5.43 13.44
CA GLN A 16 -1.23 4.64 12.40
C GLN A 16 -1.59 5.53 11.22
N LEU A 17 -1.33 5.03 10.03
CA LEU A 17 -1.74 5.69 8.80
C LEU A 17 -2.34 4.68 7.82
N ASN A 18 -3.22 5.16 6.96
CA ASN A 18 -3.76 4.37 5.86
C ASN A 18 -3.94 5.26 4.63
N ILE A 19 -3.13 5.01 3.64
CA ILE A 19 -3.22 5.55 2.28
C ILE A 19 -3.22 4.41 1.26
N PHE A 20 -3.90 3.32 1.58
CA PHE A 20 -4.01 2.10 0.78
C PHE A 20 -2.64 1.47 0.46
N CYS A 21 -2.40 1.16 -0.81
CA CYS A 21 -1.19 0.45 -1.26
C CYS A 21 0.12 1.19 -0.97
N ALA A 22 0.09 2.51 -0.84
CA ALA A 22 1.26 3.33 -0.54
C ALA A 22 1.59 3.43 0.97
N SER A 23 0.75 2.87 1.84
CA SER A 23 0.91 2.99 3.29
C SER A 23 2.25 2.51 3.81
N GLY A 24 2.77 1.40 3.27
CA GLY A 24 4.08 0.86 3.67
C GLY A 24 5.24 1.81 3.37
N LEU A 25 5.26 2.39 2.17
CA LEU A 25 6.28 3.38 1.79
C LEU A 25 6.15 4.66 2.61
N GLN A 26 4.93 5.12 2.82
CA GLN A 26 4.67 6.33 3.62
C GLN A 26 5.09 6.17 5.08
N SER A 27 4.90 4.98 5.67
CA SER A 27 5.36 4.72 7.04
C SER A 27 6.88 4.82 7.17
N ILE A 28 7.62 4.33 6.17
CA ILE A 28 9.08 4.45 6.11
C ILE A 28 9.50 5.91 5.94
N ALA A 29 8.84 6.67 5.05
CA ALA A 29 9.14 8.08 4.84
C ALA A 29 8.93 8.90 6.13
N ILE A 30 7.82 8.71 6.82
CA ILE A 30 7.55 9.40 8.09
C ILE A 30 8.59 9.02 9.16
N ALA A 31 9.00 7.76 9.23
CA ALA A 31 10.05 7.32 10.16
C ALA A 31 11.37 8.02 9.86
N ALA A 32 11.77 8.10 8.60
CA ALA A 32 12.99 8.80 8.17
C ALA A 32 12.95 10.29 8.51
N ASP A 33 11.81 10.96 8.27
CA ASP A 33 11.64 12.38 8.59
C ASP A 33 11.74 12.64 10.09
N LYS A 34 11.15 11.78 10.93
CA LYS A 34 11.25 11.91 12.40
C LYS A 34 12.68 11.76 12.89
N ILE A 35 13.44 10.83 12.32
CA ILE A 35 14.87 10.67 12.65
C ILE A 35 15.68 11.87 12.16
N ALA A 36 15.46 12.32 10.92
CA ALA A 36 16.18 13.44 10.34
C ALA A 36 15.95 14.76 11.08
N THR A 37 14.75 14.93 11.67
CA THR A 37 14.41 16.12 12.48
C THR A 37 14.80 16.01 13.95
N GLY A 38 15.42 14.91 14.38
CA GLY A 38 15.84 14.68 15.76
C GLY A 38 14.71 14.40 16.73
N ASN A 39 13.52 14.06 16.22
CA ASN A 39 12.37 13.71 17.05
C ASN A 39 12.42 12.25 17.55
N ALA A 40 13.31 11.43 16.98
CA ALA A 40 13.54 10.05 17.41
C ALA A 40 14.93 9.60 16.91
N ASP A 41 15.56 8.69 17.65
CA ASP A 41 16.84 8.09 17.26
C ASP A 41 16.65 6.76 16.52
N LEU A 42 15.56 6.05 16.83
CA LEU A 42 15.27 4.75 16.25
C LEU A 42 13.74 4.58 16.09
N ILE A 43 13.30 4.18 14.92
CA ILE A 43 11.88 3.92 14.63
C ILE A 43 11.72 2.59 13.90
N ILE A 44 10.73 1.80 14.31
CA ILE A 44 10.29 0.60 13.59
C ILE A 44 9.10 0.99 12.72
N ALA A 45 9.25 0.87 11.40
CA ALA A 45 8.16 1.04 10.44
C ALA A 45 7.69 -0.32 9.93
N GLY A 46 6.40 -0.56 9.96
CA GLY A 46 5.83 -1.84 9.53
C GLY A 46 4.38 -1.71 9.11
N GLY A 47 3.77 -2.81 8.71
CA GLY A 47 2.38 -2.80 8.30
C GLY A 47 1.71 -4.16 8.46
N VAL A 48 0.41 -4.11 8.70
CA VAL A 48 -0.48 -5.26 8.76
C VAL A 48 -1.79 -4.91 8.09
N GLU A 49 -2.36 -5.85 7.37
CA GLU A 49 -3.66 -5.65 6.71
C GLU A 49 -4.49 -6.94 6.77
N SER A 50 -5.79 -6.77 6.91
CA SER A 50 -6.77 -7.85 6.83
C SER A 50 -7.97 -7.39 6.02
N MET A 51 -7.87 -7.49 4.71
CA MET A 51 -8.94 -7.07 3.79
C MET A 51 -10.21 -7.93 3.91
N SER A 52 -10.11 -9.13 4.47
CA SER A 52 -11.27 -9.98 4.74
C SER A 52 -12.11 -9.47 5.92
N ALA A 53 -11.46 -8.84 6.91
CA ALA A 53 -12.14 -8.26 8.07
C ALA A 53 -12.54 -6.79 7.83
N ILE A 54 -11.69 -6.04 7.14
CA ILE A 54 -11.88 -4.60 6.87
C ILE A 54 -11.73 -4.39 5.36
N PRO A 55 -12.85 -4.31 4.61
CA PRO A 55 -12.81 -4.07 3.18
C PRO A 55 -12.12 -2.75 2.84
N ALA A 56 -11.37 -2.70 1.73
CA ALA A 56 -10.63 -1.53 1.30
C ALA A 56 -11.49 -0.27 1.13
N ALA A 57 -12.74 -0.43 0.68
CA ALA A 57 -13.71 0.66 0.55
C ALA A 57 -14.46 1.01 1.85
N GLY A 58 -14.11 0.36 2.98
CA GLY A 58 -14.82 0.46 4.24
C GLY A 58 -16.11 -0.35 4.28
N ASN A 59 -16.74 -0.39 5.47
CA ASN A 59 -17.96 -1.17 5.69
C ASN A 59 -19.21 -0.56 5.00
N ILE A 60 -19.17 0.73 4.72
CA ILE A 60 -20.28 1.46 4.05
C ILE A 60 -19.66 2.27 2.90
N PRO A 61 -19.41 1.66 1.74
CA PRO A 61 -18.85 2.36 0.60
C PRO A 61 -19.85 3.41 0.07
N ARG A 62 -19.38 4.63 -0.10
CA ARG A 62 -20.17 5.73 -0.69
C ARG A 62 -19.41 6.36 -1.86
N PRO A 63 -19.25 5.67 -2.97
CA PRO A 63 -18.56 6.22 -4.12
C PRO A 63 -19.36 7.37 -4.73
N ASN A 64 -18.64 8.33 -5.32
CA ASN A 64 -19.29 9.40 -6.06
C ASN A 64 -20.05 8.80 -7.27
N PRO A 65 -21.36 9.05 -7.45
CA PRO A 65 -22.12 8.54 -8.58
C PRO A 65 -21.55 8.90 -9.95
N LYS A 66 -20.78 9.97 -10.05
CA LYS A 66 -20.10 10.36 -11.29
C LYS A 66 -19.04 9.34 -11.76
N LEU A 67 -18.49 8.54 -10.82
CA LEU A 67 -17.53 7.49 -11.18
C LEU A 67 -18.13 6.35 -12.02
N PHE A 68 -19.46 6.24 -12.04
CA PHE A 68 -20.16 5.19 -12.79
C PHE A 68 -20.81 5.72 -14.06
N LYS A 69 -20.53 6.96 -14.44
CA LYS A 69 -21.04 7.57 -15.67
C LYS A 69 -19.92 7.70 -16.70
N ASP A 70 -20.24 7.35 -17.93
CA ASP A 70 -19.41 7.56 -19.11
C ASP A 70 -17.99 6.98 -19.00
N ASP A 71 -17.00 7.69 -19.50
CA ASP A 71 -15.59 7.28 -19.57
C ASP A 71 -14.89 7.14 -18.21
N LEU A 72 -15.51 7.60 -17.13
CA LEU A 72 -14.98 7.51 -15.77
C LEU A 72 -15.23 6.14 -15.12
N SER A 73 -16.05 5.29 -15.71
CA SER A 73 -16.33 3.95 -15.17
C SER A 73 -15.06 3.09 -15.03
N SER A 74 -14.05 3.34 -15.87
CA SER A 74 -12.75 2.68 -15.79
C SER A 74 -11.98 2.96 -14.48
N VAL A 75 -12.23 4.09 -13.82
CA VAL A 75 -11.61 4.47 -12.54
C VAL A 75 -12.12 3.59 -11.39
N ALA A 76 -13.31 3.05 -11.52
CA ALA A 76 -13.94 2.18 -10.52
C ALA A 76 -13.60 0.68 -10.70
N LEU A 77 -12.74 0.34 -11.66
CA LEU A 77 -12.32 -1.05 -11.88
C LEU A 77 -11.51 -1.57 -10.68
N GLY A 78 -11.76 -2.81 -10.31
CA GLY A 78 -10.92 -3.53 -9.36
C GLY A 78 -9.47 -3.65 -9.88
N MET A 79 -8.49 -3.65 -8.98
CA MET A 79 -7.06 -3.67 -9.34
C MET A 79 -6.67 -4.90 -10.18
N GLY A 80 -7.30 -6.06 -9.97
CA GLY A 80 -7.09 -7.24 -10.80
C GLY A 80 -7.46 -7.00 -12.27
N LEU A 81 -8.64 -6.44 -12.53
CA LEU A 81 -9.09 -6.10 -13.89
C LEU A 81 -8.21 -5.01 -14.52
N THR A 82 -7.75 -4.05 -13.73
CA THR A 82 -6.79 -3.04 -14.18
C THR A 82 -5.48 -3.69 -14.64
N ALA A 83 -4.97 -4.65 -13.88
CA ALA A 83 -3.77 -5.41 -14.25
C ALA A 83 -3.99 -6.23 -15.54
N GLU A 84 -5.12 -6.92 -15.67
CA GLU A 84 -5.46 -7.68 -16.89
C GLU A 84 -5.56 -6.79 -18.12
N ASN A 85 -6.09 -5.57 -17.98
CA ASN A 85 -6.11 -4.59 -19.06
C ASN A 85 -4.69 -4.19 -19.50
N LEU A 86 -3.76 -4.04 -18.54
CA LEU A 86 -2.36 -3.77 -18.84
C LEU A 86 -1.67 -4.96 -19.52
N VAL A 87 -1.94 -6.17 -19.07
CA VAL A 87 -1.43 -7.40 -19.69
C VAL A 87 -1.86 -7.45 -21.17
N SER A 88 -3.12 -7.21 -21.44
CA SER A 88 -3.67 -7.22 -22.80
C SER A 88 -3.07 -6.09 -23.65
N LYS A 89 -2.99 -4.88 -23.12
CA LYS A 89 -2.50 -3.69 -23.82
C LYS A 89 -1.02 -3.78 -24.17
N TYR A 90 -0.20 -4.27 -23.24
CA TYR A 90 1.27 -4.32 -23.39
C TYR A 90 1.77 -5.71 -23.75
N LYS A 91 0.88 -6.69 -23.93
CA LYS A 91 1.20 -8.09 -24.29
C LYS A 91 2.24 -8.70 -23.33
N ILE A 92 2.04 -8.51 -22.03
CA ILE A 92 2.92 -9.03 -20.98
C ILE A 92 2.68 -10.53 -20.87
N SER A 93 3.73 -11.34 -21.07
CA SER A 93 3.63 -12.79 -20.97
C SER A 93 3.55 -13.28 -19.53
N ARG A 94 3.02 -14.48 -19.32
CA ARG A 94 3.04 -15.11 -18.01
C ARG A 94 4.46 -15.34 -17.50
N GLU A 95 5.38 -15.69 -18.39
CA GLU A 95 6.79 -15.91 -18.07
C GLU A 95 7.46 -14.63 -17.56
N ASP A 96 7.16 -13.49 -18.16
CA ASP A 96 7.70 -12.20 -17.69
C ASP A 96 7.18 -11.84 -16.29
N GLN A 97 5.90 -12.12 -16.02
CA GLN A 97 5.31 -11.91 -14.69
C GLN A 97 6.00 -12.79 -13.64
N ASP A 98 6.21 -14.07 -13.94
CA ASP A 98 6.84 -15.03 -13.04
C ASP A 98 8.32 -14.68 -12.80
N LYS A 99 9.07 -14.27 -13.83
CA LYS A 99 10.45 -13.78 -13.71
C LYS A 99 10.53 -12.56 -12.81
N PHE A 100 9.65 -11.59 -13.01
CA PHE A 100 9.60 -10.40 -12.16
C PHE A 100 9.31 -10.74 -10.70
N ALA A 101 8.34 -11.62 -10.46
CA ALA A 101 8.00 -12.07 -9.11
C ALA A 101 9.18 -12.78 -8.43
N LEU A 102 9.92 -13.61 -9.16
CA LEU A 102 11.10 -14.30 -8.65
C LEU A 102 12.20 -13.33 -8.26
N VAL A 103 12.54 -12.37 -9.12
CA VAL A 103 13.55 -11.34 -8.84
C VAL A 103 13.19 -10.54 -7.59
N ARG A 104 11.93 -10.11 -7.47
CA ARG A 104 11.44 -9.39 -6.29
C ARG A 104 11.54 -10.20 -5.00
N ARG A 105 11.38 -11.52 -5.09
CA ARG A 105 11.48 -12.42 -3.94
C ARG A 105 12.93 -12.61 -3.48
N CYS A 106 13.86 -12.70 -4.43
CA CYS A 106 15.29 -12.84 -4.14
C CYS A 106 15.91 -11.56 -3.57
N GLN A 107 15.38 -10.38 -3.91
CA GLN A 107 15.84 -9.09 -3.37
C GLN A 107 15.45 -8.86 -1.91
N LYS A 108 14.56 -9.66 -1.33
CA LYS A 108 14.17 -9.59 0.08
C LYS A 108 15.13 -10.31 1.04
N GLY A 109 16.23 -10.83 0.55
CA GLY A 109 17.24 -11.56 1.32
C GLY A 109 18.50 -10.75 1.65
N LEU A 110 18.44 -9.40 1.65
CA LEU A 110 19.50 -8.52 2.10
C LEU A 110 19.08 -7.83 3.40
#